data_127af5485c785ba62d85e7c84cfbe1df
#
_entry.id   127af5485c785ba62d85e7c84cfbe1df
#
_cell.length_a   1.000
_cell.length_b   1.000
_cell.length_c   1.000
_cell.angle_alpha   90.00
_cell.angle_beta   90.00
_cell.angle_gamma   90.00
#
_symmetry.space_group_name_H-M   'P 1'
#
loop_
_entity.id
_entity.type
_entity.pdbx_description
1 polymer ?
#
loop_
_entity_poly.entity_id
_entity_poly.type
_entity_poly.pdbx_seq_one_letter_code
_entity_poly.pdbx_strand_id
1 'polypeptide(L)'
;MKTTILDIETTYKVNEDKKIDADPYTGNMLVSVGYITESDENYLCFFHREKEPTPNAKEILQKVLDNTTLLVGHNIKFDLKWLRACGFTYTGNVHDTMIVEYIMQGGEKIPLSLEKCCERYAVSQKKTGLTNEFFEKNVSFEDIPWKIVEEYGRADVQATKELFHAQYSNLDGKLEPTIYLMNEFCEVLCDVENEGIQIGLKNLFEIKSVYMKEVQQLKDYLNKEVKILMGDTPMNLDSSEDRSKIIFSRKVLDKKQWAQYFNLGYELRGNTKKKRRPKALSVQAFQHSMVRFTKPLFKTVMKRCVTCGGIGYKYVLKKDGTIGKQKRICITCXXXXGCSV
;
A
#
# COMPACT_ATOMS: atom_id res chain seq x y z
N MET A 1 -30.91 4.82 -21.62
CA MET A 1 -30.07 3.79 -20.97
C MET A 1 -30.35 3.82 -19.49
N LYS A 2 -30.72 2.70 -18.88
CA LYS A 2 -31.05 2.66 -17.43
C LYS A 2 -29.74 2.50 -16.65
N THR A 3 -29.33 3.57 -15.98
CA THR A 3 -28.07 3.61 -15.24
C THR A 3 -28.33 3.42 -13.75
N THR A 4 -27.54 2.59 -13.10
CA THR A 4 -27.52 2.42 -11.64
C THR A 4 -26.11 2.67 -11.14
N ILE A 5 -26.00 3.56 -10.16
CA ILE A 5 -24.76 3.78 -9.40
C ILE A 5 -24.83 2.91 -8.16
N LEU A 6 -23.77 2.18 -7.85
CA LEU A 6 -23.78 1.21 -6.74
C LEU A 6 -22.46 1.26 -5.97
N ASP A 7 -22.52 0.98 -4.69
CA ASP A 7 -21.36 0.85 -3.81
C ASP A 7 -21.68 -0.16 -2.71
N ILE A 8 -20.71 -0.96 -2.32
CA ILE A 8 -20.85 -2.09 -1.38
C ILE A 8 -19.94 -1.92 -0.17
N GLU A 9 -20.49 -2.12 1.03
CA GLU A 9 -19.71 -2.21 2.25
C GLU A 9 -19.68 -3.66 2.75
N THR A 10 -18.52 -4.08 3.26
CA THR A 10 -18.27 -5.48 3.65
C THR A 10 -17.57 -5.55 5.00
N THR A 11 -17.66 -6.71 5.64
CA THR A 11 -16.73 -6.98 6.75
C THR A 11 -15.32 -7.15 6.18
N TYR A 12 -14.34 -6.98 7.05
CA TYR A 12 -12.94 -7.27 6.69
C TYR A 12 -12.20 -7.85 7.87
N LYS A 13 -11.12 -8.52 7.57
CA LYS A 13 -10.18 -9.07 8.56
C LYS A 13 -8.81 -8.45 8.34
N VAL A 14 -8.04 -8.32 9.41
CA VAL A 14 -6.65 -7.88 9.30
C VAL A 14 -5.79 -9.13 9.46
N ASN A 15 -5.04 -9.48 8.43
CA ASN A 15 -4.21 -10.69 8.43
C ASN A 15 -2.89 -10.49 9.22
N GLU A 16 -2.08 -11.56 9.33
CA GLU A 16 -0.81 -11.56 10.08
C GLU A 16 0.18 -10.50 9.56
N ASP A 17 0.10 -10.16 8.27
CA ASP A 17 0.94 -9.14 7.64
C ASP A 17 0.37 -7.71 7.81
N LYS A 18 -0.69 -7.55 8.60
CA LYS A 18 -1.41 -6.29 8.84
C LYS A 18 -2.06 -5.73 7.57
N LYS A 19 -2.42 -6.60 6.63
CA LYS A 19 -3.16 -6.20 5.43
C LYS A 19 -4.65 -6.48 5.64
N ILE A 20 -5.46 -5.57 5.13
CA ILE A 20 -6.92 -5.73 5.11
C ILE A 20 -7.27 -6.81 4.09
N ASP A 21 -8.08 -7.76 4.52
CA ASP A 21 -8.65 -8.82 3.69
C ASP A 21 -10.17 -8.67 3.72
N ALA A 22 -10.73 -8.18 2.63
CA ALA A 22 -12.16 -8.01 2.42
C ALA A 22 -12.67 -8.91 1.28
N ASP A 23 -12.00 -10.04 1.06
CA ASP A 23 -12.35 -10.99 0.01
C ASP A 23 -13.59 -11.80 0.44
N PRO A 24 -14.60 -11.99 -0.45
CA PRO A 24 -15.81 -12.76 -0.10
C PRO A 24 -15.54 -14.24 0.20
N TYR A 25 -14.46 -14.80 -0.31
CA TYR A 25 -14.14 -16.22 -0.16
C TYR A 25 -13.32 -16.54 1.12
N THR A 26 -12.97 -15.53 1.90
CA THR A 26 -12.20 -15.71 3.15
C THR A 26 -13.09 -15.62 4.40
N GLY A 27 -14.41 -15.72 4.21
CA GLY A 27 -15.39 -15.73 5.30
C GLY A 27 -15.76 -14.33 5.77
N ASN A 28 -15.61 -13.35 4.92
CA ASN A 28 -16.17 -12.02 5.11
C ASN A 28 -17.64 -12.00 4.66
N MET A 29 -18.38 -10.99 5.05
CA MET A 29 -19.82 -10.89 4.82
C MET A 29 -20.16 -9.55 4.16
N LEU A 30 -21.17 -9.56 3.30
CA LEU A 30 -21.76 -8.38 2.71
C LEU A 30 -22.54 -7.63 3.83
N VAL A 31 -22.12 -6.42 4.14
CA VAL A 31 -22.77 -5.60 5.18
C VAL A 31 -23.93 -4.82 4.59
N SER A 32 -23.69 -4.05 3.55
CA SER A 32 -24.74 -3.20 2.96
C SER A 32 -24.44 -2.91 1.48
N VAL A 33 -25.48 -2.52 0.77
CA VAL A 33 -25.41 -2.04 -0.62
C VAL A 33 -26.20 -0.75 -0.73
N GLY A 34 -25.52 0.30 -1.17
CA GLY A 34 -26.15 1.56 -1.55
C GLY A 34 -26.35 1.60 -3.07
N TYR A 35 -27.47 2.14 -3.53
CA TYR A 35 -27.64 2.37 -4.97
C TYR A 35 -28.51 3.58 -5.26
N ILE A 36 -28.26 4.18 -6.42
CA ILE A 36 -29.06 5.26 -7.00
C ILE A 36 -29.40 4.88 -8.44
N THR A 37 -30.70 4.88 -8.78
CA THR A 37 -31.19 4.74 -10.15
C THR A 37 -31.75 6.09 -10.62
N GLU A 38 -32.35 6.15 -11.80
CA GLU A 38 -33.06 7.33 -12.28
C GLU A 38 -34.32 7.65 -11.48
N SER A 39 -34.92 6.64 -10.85
CA SER A 39 -36.23 6.75 -10.18
C SER A 39 -36.21 6.41 -8.68
N ASP A 40 -35.12 5.85 -8.17
CA ASP A 40 -35.06 5.34 -6.81
C ASP A 40 -33.66 5.49 -6.24
N GLU A 41 -33.61 5.70 -4.93
CA GLU A 41 -32.37 5.72 -4.15
C GLU A 41 -32.62 4.88 -2.88
N ASN A 42 -31.76 3.93 -2.62
CA ASN A 42 -31.96 3.09 -1.45
C ASN A 42 -30.62 2.63 -0.85
N TYR A 43 -30.69 2.14 0.38
CA TYR A 43 -29.54 1.60 1.12
C TYR A 43 -30.01 0.34 1.85
N LEU A 44 -29.50 -0.80 1.41
CA LEU A 44 -29.96 -2.11 1.87
C LEU A 44 -28.97 -2.68 2.89
N CYS A 45 -29.47 -3.12 4.03
CA CYS A 45 -28.71 -3.86 5.02
C CYS A 45 -28.81 -5.36 4.72
N PHE A 46 -27.65 -6.04 4.61
CA PHE A 46 -27.56 -7.50 4.46
C PHE A 46 -27.11 -8.16 5.75
N PHE A 47 -26.13 -7.54 6.44
CA PHE A 47 -25.64 -8.04 7.72
C PHE A 47 -25.10 -6.89 8.56
N HIS A 48 -25.60 -6.75 9.80
CA HIS A 48 -25.09 -5.76 10.76
C HIS A 48 -25.47 -6.16 12.18
N ARG A 49 -24.64 -5.83 13.18
CA ARG A 49 -24.91 -6.22 14.57
C ARG A 49 -26.05 -5.41 15.21
N GLU A 50 -26.21 -4.16 14.82
CA GLU A 50 -27.25 -3.26 15.38
C GLU A 50 -28.52 -3.19 14.53
N LYS A 51 -28.47 -3.64 13.28
CA LYS A 51 -29.55 -3.45 12.31
C LYS A 51 -30.01 -4.78 11.74
N GLU A 52 -31.29 -5.06 11.83
CA GLU A 52 -31.87 -6.22 11.16
C GLU A 52 -31.73 -6.08 9.64
N PRO A 53 -31.42 -7.16 8.93
CA PRO A 53 -31.36 -7.12 7.47
C PRO A 53 -32.64 -6.57 6.86
N THR A 54 -32.49 -5.80 5.79
CA THR A 54 -33.64 -5.26 5.05
C THR A 54 -34.50 -6.43 4.52
N PRO A 55 -35.79 -6.47 4.82
CA PRO A 55 -36.63 -7.55 4.29
C PRO A 55 -36.54 -7.63 2.77
N ASN A 56 -36.33 -8.85 2.25
CA ASN A 56 -36.21 -9.13 0.82
C ASN A 56 -35.08 -8.33 0.12
N ALA A 57 -34.04 -7.96 0.86
CA ALA A 57 -32.90 -7.19 0.30
C ALA A 57 -32.35 -7.82 -0.98
N LYS A 58 -32.22 -9.16 -1.00
CA LYS A 58 -31.69 -9.89 -2.15
C LYS A 58 -32.60 -9.74 -3.39
N GLU A 59 -33.91 -9.89 -3.20
CA GLU A 59 -34.86 -9.74 -4.31
C GLU A 59 -34.93 -8.30 -4.81
N ILE A 60 -34.87 -7.33 -3.88
CA ILE A 60 -34.88 -5.90 -4.22
C ILE A 60 -33.66 -5.59 -5.10
N LEU A 61 -32.46 -5.94 -4.62
CA LEU A 61 -31.22 -5.66 -5.35
C LEU A 61 -31.20 -6.40 -6.71
N GLN A 62 -31.61 -7.67 -6.75
CA GLN A 62 -31.65 -8.41 -8.03
C GLN A 62 -32.58 -7.73 -9.04
N LYS A 63 -33.77 -7.27 -8.61
CA LYS A 63 -34.68 -6.54 -9.50
C LYS A 63 -34.07 -5.25 -10.03
N VAL A 64 -33.27 -4.54 -9.21
CA VAL A 64 -32.54 -3.34 -9.64
C VAL A 64 -31.54 -3.73 -10.73
N LEU A 65 -30.72 -4.76 -10.46
CA LEU A 65 -29.72 -5.24 -11.42
C LEU A 65 -30.35 -5.72 -12.74
N ASP A 66 -31.47 -6.46 -12.68
CA ASP A 66 -32.21 -6.94 -13.86
C ASP A 66 -32.73 -5.79 -14.74
N ASN A 67 -33.00 -4.65 -14.13
CA ASN A 67 -33.48 -3.45 -14.83
C ASN A 67 -32.38 -2.49 -15.25
N THR A 68 -31.12 -2.77 -14.91
CA THR A 68 -29.97 -1.91 -15.15
C THR A 68 -29.29 -2.30 -16.46
N THR A 69 -29.00 -1.31 -17.32
CA THR A 69 -28.22 -1.53 -18.55
C THR A 69 -26.78 -1.05 -18.40
N LEU A 70 -26.53 -0.10 -17.47
CA LEU A 70 -25.19 0.38 -17.15
C LEU A 70 -25.04 0.46 -15.64
N LEU A 71 -24.14 -0.36 -15.10
CA LEU A 71 -23.79 -0.36 -13.68
C LEU A 71 -22.52 0.49 -13.48
N VAL A 72 -22.60 1.50 -12.64
CA VAL A 72 -21.50 2.44 -12.39
C VAL A 72 -21.03 2.29 -10.95
N GLY A 73 -19.72 2.22 -10.76
CA GLY A 73 -19.11 2.20 -9.43
C GLY A 73 -17.73 2.84 -9.44
N HIS A 74 -17.08 2.90 -8.30
CA HIS A 74 -15.70 3.35 -8.18
C HIS A 74 -14.83 2.18 -7.71
N ASN A 75 -13.97 1.65 -8.58
CA ASN A 75 -13.29 0.37 -8.40
C ASN A 75 -14.31 -0.79 -8.42
N ILE A 76 -15.20 -0.73 -9.39
CA ILE A 76 -16.39 -1.59 -9.49
C ILE A 76 -16.07 -3.10 -9.53
N LYS A 77 -14.84 -3.46 -9.86
CA LYS A 77 -14.41 -4.88 -9.83
C LYS A 77 -14.63 -5.48 -8.43
N PHE A 78 -14.40 -4.70 -7.38
CA PHE A 78 -14.66 -5.13 -6.00
C PHE A 78 -16.14 -5.46 -5.81
N ASP A 79 -17.00 -4.56 -6.23
CA ASP A 79 -18.46 -4.73 -6.11
C ASP A 79 -18.97 -5.92 -6.94
N LEU A 80 -18.51 -6.03 -8.18
CA LEU A 80 -18.87 -7.16 -9.05
C LEU A 80 -18.47 -8.51 -8.44
N LYS A 81 -17.27 -8.58 -7.86
CA LYS A 81 -16.80 -9.79 -7.19
C LYS A 81 -17.74 -10.18 -6.04
N TRP A 82 -18.12 -9.19 -5.23
CA TRP A 82 -19.06 -9.41 -4.12
C TRP A 82 -20.45 -9.78 -4.59
N LEU A 83 -20.97 -9.10 -5.61
CA LEU A 83 -22.29 -9.44 -6.18
C LEU A 83 -22.31 -10.90 -6.67
N ARG A 84 -21.28 -11.31 -7.43
CA ARG A 84 -21.17 -12.70 -7.94
C ARG A 84 -21.04 -13.70 -6.79
N ALA A 85 -20.20 -13.42 -5.81
CA ALA A 85 -20.00 -14.31 -4.65
C ALA A 85 -21.28 -14.49 -3.83
N CYS A 86 -22.13 -13.45 -3.76
CA CYS A 86 -23.43 -13.49 -3.06
C CYS A 86 -24.54 -14.09 -3.92
N GLY A 87 -24.25 -14.50 -5.15
CA GLY A 87 -25.18 -15.15 -6.06
C GLY A 87 -26.12 -14.20 -6.80
N PHE A 88 -25.70 -12.93 -6.96
CA PHE A 88 -26.38 -11.98 -7.84
C PHE A 88 -25.93 -12.18 -9.28
N THR A 89 -26.84 -11.91 -10.22
CA THR A 89 -26.52 -11.92 -11.65
C THR A 89 -26.67 -10.53 -12.24
N TYR A 90 -25.73 -10.17 -13.09
CA TYR A 90 -25.75 -8.91 -13.83
C TYR A 90 -25.08 -9.16 -15.19
N THR A 91 -25.75 -8.74 -16.28
CA THR A 91 -25.31 -8.99 -17.65
C THR A 91 -25.27 -7.70 -18.50
N GLY A 92 -25.45 -6.53 -17.86
CA GLY A 92 -25.34 -5.24 -18.54
C GLY A 92 -23.89 -4.76 -18.58
N ASN A 93 -23.68 -3.59 -19.12
CA ASN A 93 -22.35 -2.96 -19.20
C ASN A 93 -21.94 -2.38 -17.84
N VAL A 94 -20.65 -2.33 -17.60
CA VAL A 94 -20.10 -1.68 -16.38
C VAL A 94 -19.33 -0.40 -16.75
N HIS A 95 -19.23 0.51 -15.79
CA HIS A 95 -18.44 1.73 -15.91
C HIS A 95 -17.74 2.00 -14.59
N ASP A 96 -16.43 1.92 -14.61
CA ASP A 96 -15.58 2.15 -13.44
C ASP A 96 -15.01 3.57 -13.48
N THR A 97 -15.50 4.43 -12.59
CA THR A 97 -15.02 5.83 -12.52
C THR A 97 -13.52 5.93 -12.19
N MET A 98 -12.94 4.93 -11.51
CA MET A 98 -11.50 4.88 -11.23
C MET A 98 -10.69 4.59 -12.50
N ILE A 99 -11.15 3.62 -13.32
CA ILE A 99 -10.52 3.28 -14.61
C ILE A 99 -10.63 4.48 -15.57
N VAL A 100 -11.80 5.09 -15.64
CA VAL A 100 -12.03 6.27 -16.48
C VAL A 100 -11.07 7.40 -16.09
N GLU A 101 -10.96 7.68 -14.80
CA GLU A 101 -10.02 8.69 -14.31
C GLU A 101 -8.59 8.40 -14.73
N TYR A 102 -8.14 7.15 -14.57
CA TYR A 102 -6.79 6.74 -14.97
C TYR A 102 -6.54 7.00 -16.47
N ILE A 103 -7.52 6.70 -17.31
CA ILE A 103 -7.41 6.90 -18.76
C ILE A 103 -7.41 8.40 -19.10
N MET A 104 -8.32 9.18 -18.51
CA MET A 104 -8.43 10.62 -18.74
C MET A 104 -7.15 11.36 -18.33
N GLN A 105 -6.45 10.86 -17.30
CA GLN A 105 -5.18 11.42 -16.84
C GLN A 105 -3.95 10.85 -17.58
N GLY A 106 -4.16 10.14 -18.69
CA GLY A 106 -3.08 9.61 -19.52
C GLY A 106 -2.23 8.54 -18.86
N GLY A 107 -2.76 7.85 -17.85
CA GLY A 107 -2.04 6.79 -17.12
C GLY A 107 -1.02 7.32 -16.11
N GLU A 108 -1.08 8.59 -15.75
CA GLU A 108 -0.17 9.16 -14.74
C GLU A 108 -0.39 8.53 -13.36
N LYS A 109 0.70 8.44 -12.59
CA LYS A 109 0.65 7.90 -11.22
C LYS A 109 0.15 8.95 -10.24
N ILE A 110 -1.16 9.17 -10.25
CA ILE A 110 -1.85 10.08 -9.34
C ILE A 110 -2.79 9.27 -8.42
N PRO A 111 -3.17 9.83 -7.26
CA PRO A 111 -4.14 9.14 -6.41
C PRO A 111 -5.50 9.02 -7.10
N LEU A 112 -6.04 7.80 -7.11
CA LEU A 112 -7.31 7.47 -7.79
C LEU A 112 -8.43 7.10 -6.79
N SER A 113 -8.25 7.34 -5.48
CA SER A 113 -9.35 7.12 -4.54
C SER A 113 -10.54 8.04 -4.87
N LEU A 114 -11.74 7.59 -4.55
CA LEU A 114 -12.98 8.36 -4.80
C LEU A 114 -12.83 9.80 -4.28
N GLU A 115 -12.35 9.96 -3.05
CA GLU A 115 -12.10 11.27 -2.44
C GLU A 115 -11.22 12.18 -3.34
N LYS A 116 -10.11 11.64 -3.85
CA LYS A 116 -9.16 12.43 -4.66
C LYS A 116 -9.69 12.72 -6.06
N CYS A 117 -10.47 11.80 -6.61
CA CYS A 117 -11.17 12.05 -7.87
C CYS A 117 -12.21 13.17 -7.69
N CYS A 118 -13.03 13.09 -6.66
CA CYS A 118 -14.04 14.11 -6.35
C CYS A 118 -13.42 15.49 -6.11
N GLU A 119 -12.28 15.56 -5.42
CA GLU A 119 -11.53 16.82 -5.24
C GLU A 119 -11.16 17.45 -6.59
N ARG A 120 -10.70 16.67 -7.57
CA ARG A 120 -10.28 17.16 -8.89
C ARG A 120 -11.44 17.79 -9.67
N TYR A 121 -12.63 17.21 -9.54
CA TYR A 121 -13.82 17.72 -10.26
C TYR A 121 -14.65 18.70 -9.43
N ALA A 122 -14.23 18.98 -8.19
CA ALA A 122 -14.94 19.86 -7.25
C ALA A 122 -16.40 19.42 -7.05
N VAL A 123 -16.63 18.09 -7.01
CA VAL A 123 -17.94 17.50 -6.71
C VAL A 123 -18.00 17.10 -5.22
N SER A 124 -19.15 16.60 -4.78
CA SER A 124 -19.37 16.22 -3.37
C SER A 124 -18.24 15.32 -2.86
N GLN A 125 -17.75 15.65 -1.67
CA GLN A 125 -16.64 14.91 -1.09
C GLN A 125 -17.17 13.75 -0.25
N LYS A 126 -16.45 12.64 -0.33
CA LYS A 126 -16.62 11.49 0.53
C LYS A 126 -16.56 11.91 2.01
N LYS A 127 -17.50 11.44 2.83
CA LYS A 127 -17.56 11.77 4.26
C LYS A 127 -16.59 10.91 5.10
N THR A 128 -15.32 10.87 4.71
CA THR A 128 -14.29 10.08 5.40
C THR A 128 -14.18 10.41 6.89
N GLY A 129 -14.47 11.64 7.29
CA GLY A 129 -14.44 12.04 8.69
C GLY A 129 -15.38 11.23 9.61
N LEU A 130 -16.45 10.64 9.06
CA LEU A 130 -17.39 9.84 9.84
C LEU A 130 -16.80 8.48 10.26
N THR A 131 -15.93 7.91 9.45
CA THR A 131 -15.43 6.54 9.63
C THR A 131 -13.95 6.46 10.00
N ASN A 132 -13.17 7.53 9.81
CA ASN A 132 -11.71 7.52 10.01
C ASN A 132 -11.32 7.00 11.41
N GLU A 133 -12.01 7.46 12.46
CA GLU A 133 -11.71 7.03 13.83
C GLU A 133 -11.88 5.51 14.02
N PHE A 134 -12.86 4.92 13.33
CA PHE A 134 -13.13 3.48 13.39
C PHE A 134 -12.08 2.72 12.59
N PHE A 135 -11.74 3.19 11.40
CA PHE A 135 -10.72 2.55 10.54
C PHE A 135 -9.32 2.59 11.19
N GLU A 136 -8.96 3.69 11.86
CA GLU A 136 -7.70 3.77 12.60
C GLU A 136 -7.63 2.72 13.73
N LYS A 137 -8.78 2.33 14.27
CA LYS A 137 -8.89 1.31 15.31
C LYS A 137 -9.12 -0.10 14.73
N ASN A 138 -9.14 -0.24 13.40
CA ASN A 138 -9.44 -1.49 12.70
C ASN A 138 -10.82 -2.07 13.06
N VAL A 139 -11.83 -1.20 13.24
CA VAL A 139 -13.21 -1.61 13.50
C VAL A 139 -13.89 -1.88 12.15
N SER A 140 -14.37 -3.09 11.97
CA SER A 140 -15.04 -3.54 10.73
C SER A 140 -16.46 -2.95 10.63
N PHE A 141 -16.96 -2.82 9.40
CA PHE A 141 -18.25 -2.13 9.14
C PHE A 141 -19.43 -2.68 9.93
N GLU A 142 -19.47 -3.96 10.22
CA GLU A 142 -20.57 -4.57 11.00
C GLU A 142 -20.59 -4.12 12.48
N ASP A 143 -19.48 -3.55 12.95
CA ASP A 143 -19.32 -3.07 14.34
C ASP A 143 -19.37 -1.54 14.44
N ILE A 144 -19.41 -0.81 13.32
CA ILE A 144 -19.58 0.67 13.30
C ILE A 144 -21.08 0.98 13.48
N PRO A 145 -21.49 1.98 14.29
CA PRO A 145 -22.92 2.27 14.43
C PRO A 145 -23.65 2.40 13.07
N TRP A 146 -24.77 1.69 12.91
CA TRP A 146 -25.49 1.60 11.64
C TRP A 146 -25.75 2.95 10.99
N LYS A 147 -26.14 3.94 11.78
CA LYS A 147 -26.41 5.29 11.27
C LYS A 147 -25.20 5.89 10.54
N ILE A 148 -23.99 5.62 11.06
CA ILE A 148 -22.73 6.10 10.46
C ILE A 148 -22.46 5.33 9.16
N VAL A 149 -22.63 4.00 9.17
CA VAL A 149 -22.47 3.15 7.99
C VAL A 149 -23.39 3.62 6.86
N GLU A 150 -24.67 3.81 7.18
CA GLU A 150 -25.66 4.27 6.20
C GLU A 150 -25.35 5.67 5.67
N GLU A 151 -25.00 6.62 6.53
CA GLU A 151 -24.67 7.99 6.12
C GLU A 151 -23.40 8.01 5.24
N TYR A 152 -22.41 7.20 5.61
CA TYR A 152 -21.17 7.07 4.85
C TYR A 152 -21.42 6.46 3.47
N GLY A 153 -22.09 5.29 3.40
CA GLY A 153 -22.32 4.60 2.12
C GLY A 153 -23.23 5.39 1.18
N ARG A 154 -24.28 6.08 1.70
CA ARG A 154 -25.10 6.98 0.87
C ARG A 154 -24.25 8.11 0.27
N ALA A 155 -23.34 8.67 1.07
CA ALA A 155 -22.45 9.73 0.59
C ALA A 155 -21.49 9.21 -0.51
N ASP A 156 -21.00 7.96 -0.38
CA ASP A 156 -20.11 7.37 -1.37
C ASP A 156 -20.82 7.11 -2.71
N VAL A 157 -22.05 6.59 -2.66
CA VAL A 157 -22.87 6.40 -3.89
C VAL A 157 -23.16 7.74 -4.55
N GLN A 158 -23.53 8.77 -3.77
CA GLN A 158 -23.80 10.12 -4.28
C GLN A 158 -22.53 10.73 -4.91
N ALA A 159 -21.40 10.62 -4.23
CA ALA A 159 -20.10 11.12 -4.73
C ALA A 159 -19.71 10.42 -6.04
N THR A 160 -19.92 9.10 -6.11
CA THR A 160 -19.66 8.30 -7.33
C THR A 160 -20.57 8.76 -8.49
N LYS A 161 -21.84 9.04 -8.21
CA LYS A 161 -22.79 9.56 -9.20
C LYS A 161 -22.33 10.92 -9.75
N GLU A 162 -21.97 11.83 -8.89
CA GLU A 162 -21.52 13.16 -9.29
C GLU A 162 -20.20 13.10 -10.07
N LEU A 163 -19.28 12.25 -9.62
CA LEU A 163 -18.02 12.02 -10.34
C LEU A 163 -18.27 11.44 -11.74
N PHE A 164 -19.15 10.44 -11.86
CA PHE A 164 -19.54 9.87 -13.15
C PHE A 164 -20.03 10.95 -14.12
N HIS A 165 -20.95 11.82 -13.68
CA HIS A 165 -21.47 12.91 -14.51
C HIS A 165 -20.40 13.94 -14.86
N ALA A 166 -19.52 14.28 -13.91
CA ALA A 166 -18.43 15.22 -14.16
C ALA A 166 -17.42 14.67 -15.17
N GLN A 167 -17.05 13.40 -15.04
CA GLN A 167 -16.16 12.73 -16.00
C GLN A 167 -16.79 12.69 -17.38
N TYR A 168 -18.06 12.30 -17.47
CA TYR A 168 -18.80 12.21 -18.75
C TYR A 168 -18.84 13.58 -19.45
N SER A 169 -19.06 14.66 -18.69
CA SER A 169 -19.11 16.04 -19.24
C SER A 169 -17.75 16.53 -19.74
N ASN A 170 -16.65 15.97 -19.22
CA ASN A 170 -15.28 16.39 -19.56
C ASN A 170 -14.57 15.37 -20.47
N LEU A 171 -15.26 14.31 -20.90
CA LEU A 171 -14.64 13.22 -21.64
C LEU A 171 -14.38 13.59 -23.10
N ASP A 172 -13.12 13.41 -23.55
CA ASP A 172 -12.81 13.43 -24.99
C ASP A 172 -13.36 12.12 -25.60
N GLY A 173 -14.29 12.25 -26.55
CA GLY A 173 -14.89 11.11 -27.23
C GLY A 173 -13.90 10.14 -27.87
N LYS A 174 -12.67 10.58 -28.12
CA LYS A 174 -11.60 9.70 -28.64
C LYS A 174 -11.18 8.64 -27.63
N LEU A 175 -11.44 8.86 -26.35
CA LEU A 175 -11.09 7.92 -25.28
C LEU A 175 -12.18 6.84 -25.06
N GLU A 176 -13.40 7.07 -25.56
CA GLU A 176 -14.53 6.16 -25.34
C GLU A 176 -14.24 4.70 -25.72
N PRO A 177 -13.62 4.39 -26.88
CA PRO A 177 -13.33 2.99 -27.19
C PRO A 177 -12.37 2.33 -26.21
N THR A 178 -11.38 3.10 -25.71
CA THR A 178 -10.42 2.60 -24.71
C THR A 178 -11.12 2.38 -23.38
N ILE A 179 -11.97 3.29 -22.97
CA ILE A 179 -12.75 3.17 -21.71
C ILE A 179 -13.66 1.95 -21.79
N TYR A 180 -14.37 1.77 -22.90
CA TYR A 180 -15.24 0.63 -23.10
C TYR A 180 -14.44 -0.69 -22.97
N LEU A 181 -13.34 -0.79 -23.72
CA LEU A 181 -12.49 -2.00 -23.70
C LEU A 181 -11.95 -2.29 -22.30
N MET A 182 -11.53 -1.26 -21.55
CA MET A 182 -10.96 -1.45 -20.21
C MET A 182 -12.03 -1.85 -19.19
N ASN A 183 -13.25 -1.37 -19.35
CA ASN A 183 -14.38 -1.81 -18.51
C ASN A 183 -14.77 -3.26 -18.80
N GLU A 184 -14.84 -3.67 -20.09
CA GLU A 184 -15.03 -5.09 -20.45
C GLU A 184 -13.92 -5.96 -19.87
N PHE A 185 -12.66 -5.48 -19.97
CA PHE A 185 -11.53 -6.22 -19.40
C PHE A 185 -11.63 -6.34 -17.88
N CYS A 186 -12.15 -5.33 -17.21
CA CYS A 186 -12.41 -5.37 -15.77
C CYS A 186 -13.37 -6.51 -15.39
N GLU A 187 -14.44 -6.71 -16.19
CA GLU A 187 -15.38 -7.82 -16.00
C GLU A 187 -14.70 -9.18 -16.17
N VAL A 188 -13.89 -9.32 -17.24
CA VAL A 188 -13.13 -10.55 -17.49
C VAL A 188 -12.18 -10.84 -16.33
N LEU A 189 -11.50 -9.81 -15.81
CA LEU A 189 -10.61 -9.98 -14.64
C LEU A 189 -11.40 -10.43 -13.42
N CYS A 190 -12.60 -9.90 -13.22
CA CYS A 190 -13.46 -10.32 -12.12
C CYS A 190 -13.80 -11.81 -12.24
N ASP A 191 -14.13 -12.29 -13.45
CA ASP A 191 -14.42 -13.71 -13.70
C ASP A 191 -13.20 -14.59 -13.43
N VAL A 192 -12.03 -14.18 -13.92
CA VAL A 192 -10.76 -14.90 -13.72
C VAL A 192 -10.44 -14.99 -12.21
N GLU A 193 -10.62 -13.90 -11.47
CA GLU A 193 -10.37 -13.87 -10.02
C GLU A 193 -11.38 -14.73 -9.25
N ASN A 194 -12.63 -14.76 -9.68
CA ASN A 194 -13.67 -15.60 -9.07
C ASN A 194 -13.43 -17.09 -9.31
N GLU A 195 -13.02 -17.45 -10.51
CA GLU A 195 -12.67 -18.84 -10.84
C GLU A 195 -11.44 -19.30 -10.06
N GLY A 196 -10.47 -18.41 -9.90
CA GLY A 196 -9.25 -18.66 -9.16
C GLY A 196 -8.30 -19.63 -9.85
N ILE A 197 -7.33 -20.15 -9.10
CA ILE A 197 -6.33 -21.11 -9.59
C ILE A 197 -6.36 -22.33 -8.67
N GLN A 198 -6.57 -23.48 -9.28
CA GLN A 198 -6.54 -24.75 -8.53
C GLN A 198 -5.10 -25.09 -8.13
N ILE A 199 -4.86 -25.19 -6.83
CA ILE A 199 -3.54 -25.52 -6.28
C ILE A 199 -3.54 -26.96 -5.76
N GLY A 200 -2.59 -27.75 -6.25
CA GLY A 200 -2.36 -29.11 -5.74
C GLY A 200 -1.68 -29.04 -4.35
N LEU A 201 -2.45 -29.05 -3.30
CA LEU A 201 -1.97 -28.88 -1.93
C LEU A 201 -0.85 -29.87 -1.57
N LYS A 202 -0.97 -31.14 -1.99
CA LYS A 202 0.07 -32.15 -1.74
C LYS A 202 1.42 -31.69 -2.33
N ASN A 203 1.42 -31.33 -3.62
CA ASN A 203 2.62 -30.86 -4.31
C ASN A 203 3.17 -29.58 -3.67
N LEU A 204 2.28 -28.66 -3.29
CA LEU A 204 2.65 -27.41 -2.62
C LEU A 204 3.40 -27.70 -1.31
N PHE A 205 2.89 -28.59 -0.47
CA PHE A 205 3.53 -28.93 0.80
C PHE A 205 4.86 -29.65 0.61
N GLU A 206 4.97 -30.52 -0.40
CA GLU A 206 6.22 -31.20 -0.73
C GLU A 206 7.30 -30.17 -1.17
N ILE A 207 6.92 -29.32 -2.12
CA ILE A 207 7.80 -28.24 -2.64
C ILE A 207 8.19 -27.28 -1.50
N LYS A 208 7.22 -26.87 -0.69
CA LYS A 208 7.46 -26.00 0.49
C LYS A 208 8.50 -26.64 1.42
N SER A 209 8.39 -27.93 1.70
CA SER A 209 9.31 -28.62 2.61
C SER A 209 10.75 -28.63 2.05
N VAL A 210 10.91 -28.81 0.74
CA VAL A 210 12.21 -28.79 0.06
C VAL A 210 12.80 -27.38 0.15
N TYR A 211 12.04 -26.37 -0.29
CA TYR A 211 12.53 -24.99 -0.30
C TYR A 211 12.81 -24.45 1.10
N MET A 212 12.03 -24.83 2.09
CA MET A 212 12.28 -24.40 3.48
C MET A 212 13.62 -24.93 3.99
N LYS A 213 14.01 -26.17 3.62
CA LYS A 213 15.32 -26.73 3.94
C LYS A 213 16.45 -25.95 3.23
N GLU A 214 16.28 -25.70 1.93
CA GLU A 214 17.26 -24.91 1.17
C GLU A 214 17.42 -23.49 1.73
N VAL A 215 16.32 -22.83 2.01
CA VAL A 215 16.32 -21.48 2.60
C VAL A 215 17.06 -21.47 3.93
N GLN A 216 16.81 -22.49 4.78
CA GLN A 216 17.50 -22.57 6.06
C GLN A 216 19.01 -22.79 5.87
N GLN A 217 19.40 -23.68 4.97
CA GLN A 217 20.82 -23.93 4.65
C GLN A 217 21.51 -22.67 4.13
N LEU A 218 20.84 -21.95 3.24
CA LEU A 218 21.36 -20.69 2.71
C LEU A 218 21.45 -19.60 3.79
N LYS A 219 20.46 -19.51 4.65
CA LYS A 219 20.48 -18.57 5.80
C LYS A 219 21.66 -18.89 6.74
N ASP A 220 21.87 -20.16 7.06
CA ASP A 220 22.96 -20.58 7.93
C ASP A 220 24.32 -20.27 7.28
N TYR A 221 24.46 -20.57 6.00
CA TYR A 221 25.67 -20.24 5.23
C TYR A 221 25.91 -18.72 5.22
N LEU A 222 24.89 -17.92 4.88
CA LEU A 222 25.03 -16.47 4.83
C LEU A 222 25.35 -15.88 6.22
N ASN A 223 24.71 -16.38 7.26
CA ASN A 223 24.99 -15.94 8.64
C ASN A 223 26.44 -16.25 9.02
N LYS A 224 26.95 -17.40 8.62
CA LYS A 224 28.36 -17.78 8.86
C LYS A 224 29.31 -16.83 8.13
N GLU A 225 29.03 -16.49 6.86
CA GLU A 225 29.86 -15.56 6.09
C GLU A 225 29.78 -14.15 6.67
N VAL A 226 28.58 -13.70 7.06
CA VAL A 226 28.38 -12.40 7.71
C VAL A 226 29.17 -12.35 9.03
N LYS A 227 29.16 -13.43 9.80
CA LYS A 227 29.92 -13.51 11.06
C LYS A 227 31.43 -13.41 10.81
N ILE A 228 31.94 -14.01 9.76
CA ILE A 228 33.36 -13.87 9.35
C ILE A 228 33.66 -12.42 9.00
N LEU A 229 32.75 -11.74 8.30
CA LEU A 229 32.95 -10.35 7.84
C LEU A 229 32.71 -9.33 8.95
N MET A 230 31.73 -9.54 9.79
CA MET A 230 31.21 -8.53 10.74
C MET A 230 31.45 -8.89 12.21
N GLY A 231 32.08 -10.04 12.48
CA GLY A 231 32.22 -10.54 13.85
C GLY A 231 30.86 -10.89 14.44
N ASP A 232 30.70 -10.70 15.74
CA ASP A 232 29.44 -10.99 16.45
C ASP A 232 28.41 -9.85 16.32
N THR A 233 28.60 -8.95 15.35
CA THR A 233 27.65 -7.88 15.04
C THR A 233 26.34 -8.48 14.51
N PRO A 234 25.20 -8.31 15.19
CA PRO A 234 23.93 -8.83 14.68
C PRO A 234 23.53 -8.06 13.43
N MET A 235 23.32 -8.78 12.33
CA MET A 235 22.89 -8.20 11.05
C MET A 235 21.58 -8.87 10.65
N ASN A 236 20.61 -8.05 10.31
CA ASN A 236 19.34 -8.55 9.79
C ASN A 236 19.44 -8.63 8.25
N LEU A 237 19.58 -9.85 7.73
CA LEU A 237 19.70 -10.08 6.28
C LEU A 237 18.38 -9.79 5.52
N ASP A 238 17.26 -9.67 6.22
CA ASP A 238 15.98 -9.26 5.60
C ASP A 238 15.90 -7.74 5.42
N SER A 239 16.77 -6.98 6.14
CA SER A 239 16.85 -5.52 6.03
C SER A 239 17.71 -5.12 4.81
N SER A 240 17.15 -4.32 3.90
CA SER A 240 17.90 -3.77 2.76
C SER A 240 19.04 -2.87 3.21
N GLU A 241 18.85 -2.15 4.33
CA GLU A 241 19.88 -1.28 4.90
C GLU A 241 21.08 -2.08 5.40
N ASP A 242 20.84 -3.16 6.14
CA ASP A 242 21.92 -4.00 6.69
C ASP A 242 22.63 -4.75 5.57
N ARG A 243 21.90 -5.30 4.59
CA ARG A 243 22.51 -5.88 3.38
C ARG A 243 23.42 -4.87 2.68
N SER A 244 22.96 -3.63 2.56
CA SER A 244 23.74 -2.55 1.93
C SER A 244 25.03 -2.24 2.69
N LYS A 245 25.02 -2.31 4.02
CA LYS A 245 26.23 -2.14 4.84
C LYS A 245 27.26 -3.22 4.56
N ILE A 246 26.81 -4.47 4.43
CA ILE A 246 27.69 -5.62 4.14
C ILE A 246 28.22 -5.54 2.72
N ILE A 247 27.35 -5.41 1.72
CA ILE A 247 27.68 -5.49 0.29
C ILE A 247 28.55 -4.32 -0.14
N PHE A 248 28.21 -3.11 0.29
CA PHE A 248 28.89 -1.89 -0.16
C PHE A 248 29.90 -1.35 0.86
N SER A 249 30.18 -2.10 1.92
CA SER A 249 31.09 -1.67 2.99
C SER A 249 30.76 -0.27 3.52
N ARG A 250 29.48 0.04 3.67
CA ARG A 250 29.03 1.37 4.11
C ARG A 250 29.40 1.60 5.57
N LYS A 251 29.99 2.76 5.83
CA LYS A 251 30.32 3.19 7.18
C LYS A 251 29.05 3.48 7.97
N VAL A 252 28.93 2.90 9.13
CA VAL A 252 27.82 3.21 10.04
C VAL A 252 28.09 4.58 10.68
N LEU A 253 27.22 5.54 10.38
CA LEU A 253 27.41 6.92 10.79
C LEU A 253 26.87 7.22 12.19
N ASP A 254 25.87 6.47 12.64
CA ASP A 254 25.23 6.68 13.94
C ASP A 254 25.70 5.66 14.97
N LYS A 255 26.72 6.03 15.74
CA LYS A 255 27.29 5.21 16.80
C LYS A 255 26.29 4.91 17.94
N LYS A 256 25.34 5.80 18.16
CA LYS A 256 24.30 5.62 19.19
C LYS A 256 23.33 4.51 18.78
N GLN A 257 22.89 4.55 17.54
CA GLN A 257 22.04 3.54 16.95
C GLN A 257 22.74 2.17 16.93
N TRP A 258 24.02 2.15 16.61
CA TRP A 258 24.85 0.94 16.66
C TRP A 258 24.92 0.34 18.05
N ALA A 259 25.21 1.16 19.04
CA ALA A 259 25.32 0.70 20.42
C ALA A 259 24.01 0.07 20.91
N GLN A 260 22.90 0.67 20.52
CA GLN A 260 21.56 0.20 20.86
C GLN A 260 21.20 -1.09 20.11
N TYR A 261 21.48 -1.12 18.82
CA TYR A 261 21.14 -2.22 17.91
C TYR A 261 21.95 -3.50 18.24
N PHE A 262 23.22 -3.34 18.54
CA PHE A 262 24.14 -4.47 18.76
C PHE A 262 24.40 -4.78 20.23
N ASN A 263 23.67 -4.14 21.13
CA ASN A 263 23.80 -4.34 22.57
C ASN A 263 25.27 -4.30 23.02
N LEU A 264 25.97 -3.25 22.64
CA LEU A 264 27.41 -3.10 22.90
C LEU A 264 27.72 -2.68 24.33
N GLY A 265 26.77 -2.76 25.25
CA GLY A 265 26.99 -2.49 26.67
C GLY A 265 27.26 -1.03 27.01
N TYR A 266 26.68 -0.10 26.28
CA TYR A 266 26.78 1.32 26.62
C TYR A 266 26.00 1.62 27.90
N GLU A 267 26.67 2.22 28.87
CA GLU A 267 26.05 2.72 30.09
C GLU A 267 26.05 4.25 30.06
N LEU A 268 24.94 4.86 30.40
CA LEU A 268 24.86 6.32 30.59
C LEU A 268 25.31 6.65 32.02
N ARG A 269 26.25 7.55 32.16
CA ARG A 269 26.72 8.05 33.45
C ARG A 269 25.94 9.32 33.83
N GLY A 270 24.97 9.17 34.70
CA GLY A 270 24.25 10.30 35.28
C GLY A 270 23.61 11.23 34.26
N ASN A 271 23.36 12.44 34.62
CA ASN A 271 22.71 13.48 33.80
C ASN A 271 23.60 14.12 32.72
N THR A 272 24.85 13.73 32.61
CA THR A 272 25.83 14.41 31.75
C THR A 272 25.96 13.82 30.35
N LYS A 273 25.14 12.85 29.99
CA LYS A 273 25.13 12.19 28.64
C LYS A 273 26.50 11.66 28.19
N LYS A 274 27.49 11.53 29.06
CA LYS A 274 28.79 10.95 28.71
C LYS A 274 28.64 9.43 28.64
N LYS A 275 28.83 8.87 27.48
CA LYS A 275 28.78 7.42 27.27
C LYS A 275 30.04 6.75 27.76
N ARG A 276 29.92 5.71 28.57
CA ARG A 276 31.05 4.83 28.90
C ARG A 276 31.48 4.06 27.65
N ARG A 277 32.73 3.65 27.60
CA ARG A 277 33.23 2.73 26.60
C ARG A 277 32.49 1.41 26.73
N PRO A 278 32.13 0.77 25.60
CA PRO A 278 31.53 -0.58 25.65
C PRO A 278 32.42 -1.58 26.36
N LYS A 279 31.87 -2.66 26.88
CA LYS A 279 32.61 -3.77 27.47
C LYS A 279 33.62 -4.34 26.46
N ALA A 280 34.73 -4.87 26.96
CA ALA A 280 35.89 -5.28 26.14
C ALA A 280 35.51 -6.15 24.93
N LEU A 281 34.65 -7.13 25.11
CA LEU A 281 34.23 -8.03 24.04
C LEU A 281 33.45 -7.28 22.94
N SER A 282 32.57 -6.37 23.34
CA SER A 282 31.81 -5.53 22.42
C SER A 282 32.70 -4.51 21.70
N VAL A 283 33.74 -4.03 22.36
CA VAL A 283 34.72 -3.11 21.76
C VAL A 283 35.43 -3.80 20.60
N GLN A 284 35.89 -5.02 20.78
CA GLN A 284 36.58 -5.77 19.73
C GLN A 284 35.67 -6.00 18.52
N ALA A 285 34.43 -6.44 18.74
CA ALA A 285 33.47 -6.66 17.67
C ALA A 285 33.17 -5.35 16.92
N PHE A 286 32.96 -4.27 17.67
CA PHE A 286 32.70 -2.94 17.12
C PHE A 286 33.89 -2.42 16.31
N GLN A 287 35.10 -2.51 16.88
CA GLN A 287 36.32 -2.06 16.20
C GLN A 287 36.58 -2.86 14.93
N HIS A 288 36.39 -4.17 14.98
CA HIS A 288 36.54 -5.05 13.83
C HIS A 288 35.55 -4.68 12.72
N SER A 289 34.31 -4.46 13.08
CA SER A 289 33.26 -4.03 12.14
C SER A 289 33.59 -2.66 11.52
N MET A 290 34.04 -1.73 12.35
CA MET A 290 34.40 -0.37 11.88
C MET A 290 35.60 -0.39 10.93
N VAL A 291 36.58 -1.25 11.17
CA VAL A 291 37.73 -1.42 10.27
C VAL A 291 37.26 -1.97 8.93
N ARG A 292 36.38 -2.93 8.93
CA ARG A 292 35.83 -3.52 7.69
C ARG A 292 34.99 -2.52 6.90
N PHE A 293 34.21 -1.67 7.59
CA PHE A 293 33.44 -0.63 6.92
C PHE A 293 34.29 0.47 6.30
N THR A 294 35.53 0.64 6.75
CA THR A 294 36.44 1.62 6.16
C THR A 294 37.19 1.10 4.93
N LYS A 295 37.16 -0.21 4.71
CA LYS A 295 37.80 -0.85 3.54
C LYS A 295 36.72 -1.40 2.63
N PRO A 296 36.75 -1.13 1.31
CA PRO A 296 35.77 -1.72 0.40
C PRO A 296 35.97 -3.25 0.33
N LEU A 297 34.84 -3.97 0.40
CA LEU A 297 34.80 -5.41 0.28
C LEU A 297 35.25 -5.88 -1.14
N PHE A 298 35.04 -5.01 -2.11
CA PHE A 298 35.46 -5.25 -3.49
C PHE A 298 36.49 -4.20 -3.91
N LYS A 299 37.42 -4.58 -4.79
CA LYS A 299 38.47 -3.70 -5.30
C LYS A 299 37.97 -2.54 -6.16
N THR A 300 36.70 -2.31 -6.25
CA THR A 300 36.14 -1.13 -6.92
C THR A 300 36.41 0.12 -6.09
N VAL A 301 37.37 0.89 -6.56
CA VAL A 301 37.68 2.19 -5.95
C VAL A 301 36.48 3.13 -6.20
N MET A 302 35.70 3.34 -5.19
CA MET A 302 34.66 4.37 -5.26
C MET A 302 35.36 5.74 -5.25
N LYS A 303 35.50 6.33 -6.43
CA LYS A 303 36.06 7.68 -6.57
C LYS A 303 35.09 8.66 -5.90
N ARG A 304 35.58 9.42 -4.95
CA ARG A 304 34.81 10.48 -4.33
C ARG A 304 34.47 11.55 -5.37
N CYS A 305 33.22 11.97 -5.40
CA CYS A 305 32.80 13.07 -6.27
C CYS A 305 33.67 14.30 -6.02
N VAL A 306 34.38 14.76 -7.02
CA VAL A 306 35.30 15.92 -6.91
C VAL A 306 34.56 17.20 -6.55
N THR A 307 33.28 17.31 -6.91
CA THR A 307 32.48 18.52 -6.68
C THR A 307 32.04 18.69 -5.23
N CYS A 308 31.73 17.60 -4.52
CA CYS A 308 31.23 17.67 -3.14
C CYS A 308 32.06 16.84 -2.14
N GLY A 309 33.16 16.25 -2.58
CA GLY A 309 34.02 15.42 -1.72
C GLY A 309 33.32 14.17 -1.17
N GLY A 310 32.22 13.73 -1.81
CA GLY A 310 31.48 12.53 -1.38
C GLY A 310 30.34 12.82 -0.40
N ILE A 311 30.05 14.09 -0.05
CA ILE A 311 28.99 14.42 0.92
C ILE A 311 27.57 14.50 0.31
N GLY A 312 27.46 14.58 -1.03
CA GLY A 312 26.17 14.63 -1.72
C GLY A 312 25.53 16.01 -1.83
N TYR A 313 26.08 16.99 -1.18
CA TYR A 313 25.58 18.37 -1.21
C TYR A 313 26.73 19.38 -1.06
N LYS A 314 26.44 20.64 -1.39
CA LYS A 314 27.32 21.78 -1.13
C LYS A 314 26.57 22.81 -0.29
N TYR A 315 27.27 23.47 0.61
CA TYR A 315 26.71 24.64 1.31
C TYR A 315 26.68 25.83 0.36
N VAL A 316 25.63 26.61 0.43
CA VAL A 316 25.51 27.85 -0.33
C VAL A 316 26.35 28.91 0.37
N LEU A 317 27.23 29.56 -0.39
CA LEU A 317 28.02 30.67 0.14
C LEU A 317 27.11 31.91 0.25
N LYS A 318 27.29 32.66 1.31
CA LYS A 318 26.67 33.98 1.49
C LYS A 318 27.37 35.02 0.60
N LYS A 319 26.77 36.19 0.48
CA LYS A 319 27.33 37.32 -0.31
C LYS A 319 28.71 37.77 0.19
N ASP A 320 29.00 37.57 1.49
CA ASP A 320 30.28 37.89 2.14
C ASP A 320 31.35 36.79 1.97
N GLY A 321 31.04 35.74 1.21
CA GLY A 321 31.94 34.59 0.97
C GLY A 321 31.95 33.54 2.09
N THR A 322 31.23 33.73 3.18
CA THR A 322 31.17 32.74 4.27
C THR A 322 30.20 31.62 3.97
N ILE A 323 30.40 30.47 4.61
CA ILE A 323 29.56 29.27 4.40
C ILE A 323 28.20 29.47 5.07
N GLY A 324 27.14 29.46 4.28
CA GLY A 324 25.78 29.55 4.78
C GLY A 324 25.25 28.21 5.31
N LYS A 325 24.11 28.25 6.01
CA LYS A 325 23.47 27.05 6.55
C LYS A 325 22.67 26.27 5.48
N GLN A 326 22.31 26.91 4.37
CA GLN A 326 21.55 26.26 3.29
C GLN A 326 22.44 25.29 2.51
N LYS A 327 21.85 24.12 2.17
CA LYS A 327 22.51 23.07 1.40
C LYS A 327 21.83 22.94 0.05
N ARG A 328 22.61 22.78 -1.02
CA ARG A 328 22.10 22.40 -2.35
C ARG A 328 22.63 21.03 -2.70
N ILE A 329 21.79 20.21 -3.26
CA ILE A 329 22.18 18.85 -3.74
C ILE A 329 23.31 19.01 -4.77
N CYS A 330 24.29 18.13 -4.69
CA CYS A 330 25.39 18.14 -5.65
C CYS A 330 24.87 17.69 -7.02
N ILE A 331 24.95 18.57 -7.98
CA ILE A 331 24.46 18.33 -9.36
C ILE A 331 25.25 17.19 -10.02
N THR A 332 26.55 17.07 -9.69
CA THR A 332 27.45 16.09 -10.32
C THR A 332 27.11 14.65 -9.93
N CYS A 333 26.63 14.45 -8.73
CA CYS A 333 26.34 13.10 -8.27
C CYS A 333 24.88 12.89 -7.81
N UNK A 334 24.19 13.90 -8.01
CA UNK A 334 22.84 13.80 -7.84
C UNK A 334 22.32 13.22 -6.62
N UNK A 335 23.04 13.31 -5.76
CA UNK A 335 22.61 12.89 -4.59
C UNK A 335 22.43 11.46 -4.45
N UNK A 336 22.85 10.94 -5.27
CA UNK A 336 22.80 9.56 -5.18
C UNK A 336 23.28 9.25 -3.83
N UNK A 337 22.75 8.74 -3.41
CA UNK A 337 23.10 8.31 -2.12
C UNK A 337 24.41 7.66 -2.16
N GLY A 338 25.26 8.10 -1.79
CA GLY A 338 26.62 7.61 -1.65
C GLY A 338 27.56 8.02 -2.80
N CYS A 339 27.47 9.25 -3.23
CA CYS A 339 28.40 9.95 -4.15
C CYS A 339 29.60 9.11 -4.68
N SER A 340 29.34 8.07 -5.41
CA SER A 340 30.33 7.40 -6.23
C SER A 340 30.02 7.70 -7.69
N VAL A 341 30.99 8.23 -8.41
CA VAL A 341 30.95 8.37 -9.87
C VAL A 341 31.75 7.20 -10.46
#